data_aafa1a042a678fafbdc2e4d062064994
#
_entry.id   aafa1a042a678fafbdc2e4d062064994
#
_cell.length_a   1.000
_cell.length_b   1.000
_cell.length_c   1.000
_cell.angle_alpha   90.00
_cell.angle_beta   90.00
_cell.angle_gamma   90.00
#
_symmetry.space_group_name_H-M   'P 1'
#
loop_
_entity.id
_entity.type
_entity.pdbx_description
1 polymer ?
#
loop_
_entity_poly.entity_id
_entity_poly.type
_entity_poly.pdbx_seq_one_letter_code
_entity_poly.pdbx_strand_id
1 'polypeptide(L)'
;MSPKKLLPDWLVCANITSVMENDKRSETIEKLKKAGKEEFLEYGYQRASLRRICKSAGVTTGAFYFSFESKEALFKAILEPLVNQYENLLGKLMQSEIEDSGTGVEADKVMMQFLLKHKEEAMIIMNGATGSCYEDYHLRVEEFMRHSFAAYYRSRLGCEPDETLVRVLAKMRLEGAMAILNEDVDVEKKMYLTEKIGIHATGGTEKLIQSLQKEVHR
;
A
#
# COMPACT_ATOMS: atom_id res chain seq x y z
N MET A 1 21.99 -49.09 -27.84
CA MET A 1 20.97 -48.79 -26.80
C MET A 1 21.69 -48.57 -25.49
N SER A 2 21.86 -47.35 -25.07
CA SER A 2 22.52 -47.03 -23.79
C SER A 2 21.50 -47.17 -22.65
N PRO A 3 21.85 -47.75 -21.49
CA PRO A 3 20.95 -47.89 -20.35
C PRO A 3 20.68 -46.51 -19.73
N LYS A 4 19.41 -46.16 -19.59
CA LYS A 4 18.99 -45.02 -18.78
C LYS A 4 19.47 -45.24 -17.33
N LYS A 5 20.38 -44.39 -16.84
CA LYS A 5 20.75 -44.34 -15.44
C LYS A 5 19.49 -43.92 -14.65
N LEU A 6 18.81 -44.88 -14.02
CA LEU A 6 17.85 -44.63 -12.98
C LEU A 6 18.59 -43.97 -11.81
N LEU A 7 18.09 -42.80 -11.36
CA LEU A 7 18.61 -42.16 -10.16
C LEU A 7 18.38 -43.10 -8.96
N PRO A 8 19.31 -43.18 -8.02
CA PRO A 8 19.15 -44.05 -6.85
C PRO A 8 17.95 -43.61 -5.98
N ASP A 9 17.19 -44.58 -5.46
CA ASP A 9 15.97 -44.38 -4.69
C ASP A 9 16.11 -43.41 -3.52
N TRP A 10 17.29 -43.31 -2.88
CA TRP A 10 17.54 -42.36 -1.80
C TRP A 10 17.56 -40.88 -2.25
N LEU A 11 17.94 -40.65 -3.53
CA LEU A 11 17.93 -39.29 -4.13
C LEU A 11 16.50 -38.83 -4.44
N VAL A 12 15.64 -39.77 -4.80
CA VAL A 12 14.20 -39.50 -5.05
C VAL A 12 13.49 -39.24 -3.73
N CYS A 13 13.77 -40.04 -2.69
CA CYS A 13 13.22 -39.84 -1.36
C CYS A 13 13.67 -38.50 -0.72
N ALA A 14 14.94 -38.13 -0.83
CA ALA A 14 15.46 -36.87 -0.32
C ALA A 14 14.81 -35.64 -1.00
N ASN A 15 14.58 -35.69 -2.31
CA ASN A 15 13.89 -34.63 -3.04
C ASN A 15 12.40 -34.52 -2.65
N ILE A 16 11.71 -35.65 -2.50
CA ILE A 16 10.30 -35.65 -2.09
C ILE A 16 10.14 -35.09 -0.66
N THR A 17 11.01 -35.48 0.26
CA THR A 17 10.96 -34.99 1.67
C THR A 17 11.21 -33.49 1.72
N SER A 18 12.21 -32.97 0.98
CA SER A 18 12.51 -31.54 0.97
C SER A 18 11.38 -30.70 0.31
N VAL A 19 10.71 -31.23 -0.71
CA VAL A 19 9.54 -30.60 -1.34
C VAL A 19 8.38 -30.56 -0.37
N MET A 20 8.06 -31.66 0.33
CA MET A 20 6.98 -31.72 1.32
C MET A 20 7.25 -30.84 2.55
N GLU A 21 8.48 -30.70 2.99
CA GLU A 21 8.86 -29.80 4.08
C GLU A 21 8.73 -28.33 3.65
N ASN A 22 9.09 -28.01 2.41
CA ASN A 22 8.94 -26.67 1.86
C ASN A 22 7.47 -26.30 1.69
N ASP A 23 6.62 -27.23 1.24
CA ASP A 23 5.16 -27.02 1.14
C ASP A 23 4.51 -26.77 2.51
N LYS A 24 4.86 -27.56 3.54
CA LYS A 24 4.38 -27.37 4.91
C LYS A 24 4.83 -26.04 5.51
N ARG A 25 6.05 -25.63 5.22
CA ARG A 25 6.59 -24.33 5.66
C ARG A 25 5.85 -23.20 4.98
N SER A 26 5.61 -23.29 3.68
CA SER A 26 4.84 -22.30 2.92
C SER A 26 3.41 -22.17 3.47
N GLU A 27 2.72 -23.29 3.73
CA GLU A 27 1.39 -23.28 4.34
C GLU A 27 1.37 -22.62 5.72
N THR A 28 2.39 -22.90 6.55
CA THR A 28 2.52 -22.29 7.88
C THR A 28 2.73 -20.78 7.79
N ILE A 29 3.55 -20.30 6.86
CA ILE A 29 3.79 -18.89 6.60
C ILE A 29 2.49 -18.18 6.22
N GLU A 30 1.69 -18.75 5.30
CA GLU A 30 0.42 -18.15 4.88
C GLU A 30 -0.62 -18.12 6.01
N LYS A 31 -0.70 -19.17 6.82
CA LYS A 31 -1.55 -19.17 8.04
C LYS A 31 -1.14 -18.09 9.03
N LEU A 32 0.16 -17.92 9.25
CA LEU A 32 0.69 -16.87 10.13
C LEU A 32 0.46 -15.47 9.58
N LYS A 33 0.63 -15.26 8.28
CA LYS A 33 0.32 -13.96 7.63
C LYS A 33 -1.16 -13.62 7.75
N LYS A 34 -2.06 -14.59 7.51
CA LYS A 34 -3.50 -14.38 7.64
C LYS A 34 -3.87 -14.01 9.08
N ALA A 35 -3.47 -14.82 10.06
CA ALA A 35 -3.75 -14.57 11.47
C ALA A 35 -3.08 -13.28 11.98
N GLY A 36 -1.87 -12.97 11.48
CA GLY A 36 -1.16 -11.73 11.79
C GLY A 36 -1.90 -10.51 11.25
N LYS A 37 -2.40 -10.57 10.03
CA LYS A 37 -3.17 -9.48 9.42
C LYS A 37 -4.44 -9.18 10.22
N GLU A 38 -5.21 -10.20 10.61
CA GLU A 38 -6.41 -10.07 11.45
C GLU A 38 -6.07 -9.42 12.81
N GLU A 39 -5.01 -9.89 13.47
CA GLU A 39 -4.56 -9.37 14.77
C GLU A 39 -4.08 -7.91 14.66
N PHE A 40 -3.31 -7.57 13.62
CA PHE A 40 -2.82 -6.20 13.41
C PHE A 40 -3.94 -5.23 13.03
N LEU A 41 -4.93 -5.68 12.27
CA LEU A 41 -6.08 -4.87 11.92
C LEU A 41 -6.92 -4.51 13.16
N GLU A 42 -7.11 -5.47 14.08
CA GLU A 42 -7.93 -5.27 15.28
C GLU A 42 -7.22 -4.49 16.38
N TYR A 43 -5.93 -4.78 16.63
CA TYR A 43 -5.21 -4.23 17.80
C TYR A 43 -4.10 -3.25 17.45
N GLY A 44 -3.73 -3.10 16.19
CA GLY A 44 -2.52 -2.42 15.75
C GLY A 44 -1.24 -3.18 16.13
N TYR A 45 -0.10 -2.79 15.54
CA TYR A 45 1.17 -3.47 15.76
C TYR A 45 1.59 -3.51 17.24
N GLN A 46 1.50 -2.36 17.94
CA GLN A 46 2.01 -2.24 19.31
C GLN A 46 1.31 -3.22 20.27
N ARG A 47 -0.02 -3.34 20.20
CA ARG A 47 -0.84 -4.18 21.08
C ARG A 47 -1.04 -5.61 20.58
N ALA A 48 -0.63 -5.91 19.36
CA ALA A 48 -0.72 -7.24 18.77
C ALA A 48 0.13 -8.26 19.52
N SER A 49 -0.41 -9.47 19.73
CA SER A 49 0.18 -10.54 20.51
C SER A 49 0.58 -11.75 19.67
N LEU A 50 1.87 -12.10 19.66
CA LEU A 50 2.34 -13.32 18.99
C LEU A 50 1.62 -14.59 19.47
N ARG A 51 1.25 -14.66 20.75
CA ARG A 51 0.51 -15.83 21.27
C ARG A 51 -0.89 -15.93 20.66
N ARG A 52 -1.59 -14.80 20.47
CA ARG A 52 -2.90 -14.80 19.81
C ARG A 52 -2.75 -15.16 18.34
N ILE A 53 -1.76 -14.60 17.64
CA ILE A 53 -1.46 -14.94 16.24
C ILE A 53 -1.21 -16.43 16.08
N CYS A 54 -0.30 -17.02 16.88
CA CYS A 54 0.00 -18.45 16.81
C CYS A 54 -1.23 -19.32 17.11
N LYS A 55 -2.04 -18.93 18.10
CA LYS A 55 -3.29 -19.63 18.45
C LYS A 55 -4.28 -19.59 17.31
N SER A 56 -4.50 -18.43 16.69
CA SER A 56 -5.39 -18.25 15.53
C SER A 56 -4.91 -19.03 14.31
N ALA A 57 -3.60 -19.03 14.05
CA ALA A 57 -2.98 -19.79 12.96
C ALA A 57 -2.95 -21.31 13.20
N GLY A 58 -3.26 -21.78 14.40
CA GLY A 58 -3.17 -23.21 14.77
C GLY A 58 -1.73 -23.72 14.81
N VAL A 59 -0.76 -22.87 15.15
CA VAL A 59 0.67 -23.24 15.21
C VAL A 59 1.26 -22.98 16.59
N THR A 60 2.38 -23.63 16.91
CA THR A 60 3.12 -23.36 18.13
C THR A 60 3.99 -22.11 17.99
N THR A 61 4.35 -21.48 19.12
CA THR A 61 5.31 -20.37 19.13
C THR A 61 6.68 -20.80 18.57
N GLY A 62 7.09 -22.05 18.79
CA GLY A 62 8.31 -22.62 18.18
C GLY A 62 8.21 -22.64 16.65
N ALA A 63 7.08 -23.09 16.10
CA ALA A 63 6.84 -23.10 14.65
C ALA A 63 6.84 -21.67 14.07
N PHE A 64 6.36 -20.68 14.81
CA PHE A 64 6.47 -19.28 14.43
C PHE A 64 7.93 -18.86 14.18
N TYR A 65 8.83 -19.13 15.14
CA TYR A 65 10.23 -18.72 15.05
C TYR A 65 11.03 -19.47 13.96
N PHE A 66 10.53 -20.59 13.45
CA PHE A 66 11.07 -21.21 12.23
C PHE A 66 10.70 -20.44 10.94
N SER A 67 9.62 -19.66 10.99
CA SER A 67 9.10 -18.92 9.82
C SER A 67 9.46 -17.45 9.85
N PHE A 68 9.42 -16.81 11.03
CA PHE A 68 9.68 -15.39 11.25
C PHE A 68 10.52 -15.16 12.48
N GLU A 69 11.57 -14.36 12.37
CA GLU A 69 12.48 -14.04 13.48
C GLU A 69 11.81 -13.21 14.59
N SER A 70 10.78 -12.44 14.26
CA SER A 70 10.10 -11.52 15.18
C SER A 70 8.68 -11.18 14.70
N LYS A 71 7.90 -10.54 15.60
CA LYS A 71 6.60 -9.91 15.24
C LYS A 71 6.79 -8.90 14.11
N GLU A 72 7.90 -8.16 14.11
CA GLU A 72 8.23 -7.19 13.08
C GLU A 72 8.50 -7.84 11.74
N ALA A 73 9.21 -8.95 11.69
CA ALA A 73 9.44 -9.70 10.46
C ALA A 73 8.12 -10.19 9.83
N LEU A 74 7.18 -10.66 10.65
CA LEU A 74 5.83 -11.01 10.19
C LEU A 74 5.07 -9.78 9.69
N PHE A 75 5.08 -8.67 10.43
CA PHE A 75 4.41 -7.42 10.06
C PHE A 75 4.93 -6.90 8.73
N LYS A 76 6.24 -6.85 8.58
CA LYS A 76 6.92 -6.47 7.33
C LYS A 76 6.52 -7.39 6.17
N ALA A 77 6.55 -8.71 6.37
CA ALA A 77 6.19 -9.68 5.33
C ALA A 77 4.72 -9.59 4.86
N ILE A 78 3.83 -9.06 5.72
CA ILE A 78 2.42 -8.79 5.35
C ILE A 78 2.31 -7.51 4.53
N LEU A 79 3.01 -6.43 4.92
CA LEU A 79 2.81 -5.10 4.36
C LEU A 79 3.76 -4.71 3.23
N GLU A 80 4.97 -5.27 3.19
CA GLU A 80 5.98 -4.94 2.16
C GLU A 80 5.48 -5.14 0.72
N PRO A 81 4.70 -6.19 0.38
CA PRO A 81 4.13 -6.31 -0.96
C PRO A 81 3.19 -5.16 -1.33
N LEU A 82 2.36 -4.69 -0.36
CA LEU A 82 1.51 -3.52 -0.56
C LEU A 82 2.34 -2.27 -0.78
N VAL A 83 3.31 -2.00 0.12
CA VAL A 83 4.19 -0.82 0.07
C VAL A 83 4.87 -0.70 -1.29
N ASN A 84 5.51 -1.78 -1.75
CA ASN A 84 6.22 -1.80 -3.02
C ASN A 84 5.28 -1.56 -4.22
N GLN A 85 4.09 -2.15 -4.21
CA GLN A 85 3.11 -1.96 -5.28
C GLN A 85 2.52 -0.55 -5.26
N TYR A 86 2.23 -0.01 -4.07
CA TYR A 86 1.69 1.34 -3.91
C TYR A 86 2.68 2.41 -4.37
N GLU A 87 3.93 2.35 -3.93
CA GLU A 87 4.97 3.30 -4.31
C GLU A 87 5.23 3.29 -5.83
N ASN A 88 5.26 2.10 -6.44
CA ASN A 88 5.39 1.96 -7.89
C ASN A 88 4.18 2.53 -8.65
N LEU A 89 2.97 2.26 -8.18
CA LEU A 89 1.74 2.76 -8.80
C LEU A 89 1.66 4.28 -8.69
N LEU A 90 1.89 4.80 -7.49
CA LEU A 90 1.86 6.24 -7.22
C LEU A 90 2.85 7.01 -8.10
N GLY A 91 4.08 6.52 -8.22
CA GLY A 91 5.09 7.12 -9.11
C GLY A 91 4.65 7.18 -10.58
N LYS A 92 4.06 6.09 -11.09
CA LYS A 92 3.55 6.05 -12.47
C LYS A 92 2.38 7.02 -12.71
N LEU A 93 1.43 7.07 -11.78
CA LEU A 93 0.27 7.95 -11.90
C LEU A 93 0.68 9.43 -11.84
N MET A 94 1.60 9.80 -10.95
CA MET A 94 2.12 11.16 -10.86
C MET A 94 2.87 11.58 -12.12
N GLN A 95 3.67 10.70 -12.69
CA GLN A 95 4.36 10.97 -13.95
C GLN A 95 3.34 11.20 -15.09
N SER A 96 2.30 10.38 -15.17
CA SER A 96 1.23 10.52 -16.16
C SER A 96 0.49 11.86 -16.03
N GLU A 97 0.19 12.32 -14.81
CA GLU A 97 -0.47 13.62 -14.58
C GLU A 97 0.40 14.83 -14.96
N ILE A 98 1.73 14.71 -14.81
CA ILE A 98 2.67 15.77 -15.24
C ILE A 98 2.71 15.86 -16.77
N GLU A 99 2.72 14.72 -17.46
CA GLU A 99 2.76 14.64 -18.92
C GLU A 99 1.43 15.02 -19.57
N ASP A 100 0.31 14.58 -18.99
CA ASP A 100 -1.05 14.87 -19.47
C ASP A 100 -1.99 15.21 -18.31
N SER A 101 -2.34 16.47 -18.15
CA SER A 101 -3.23 16.96 -17.09
C SER A 101 -4.68 16.45 -17.17
N GLY A 102 -5.06 15.79 -18.28
CA GLY A 102 -6.38 15.17 -18.44
C GLY A 102 -6.58 13.85 -17.70
N THR A 103 -5.51 13.26 -17.18
CA THR A 103 -5.52 11.89 -16.61
C THR A 103 -5.88 11.81 -15.12
N GLY A 104 -6.02 12.94 -14.41
CA GLY A 104 -6.17 12.97 -12.95
C GLY A 104 -7.34 12.15 -12.41
N VAL A 105 -8.53 12.21 -13.05
CA VAL A 105 -9.71 11.44 -12.60
C VAL A 105 -9.49 9.93 -12.79
N GLU A 106 -8.86 9.51 -13.89
CA GLU A 106 -8.56 8.11 -14.14
C GLU A 106 -7.46 7.61 -13.19
N ALA A 107 -6.46 8.43 -12.88
CA ALA A 107 -5.45 8.13 -11.88
C ALA A 107 -6.08 7.88 -10.50
N ASP A 108 -7.04 8.71 -10.10
CA ASP A 108 -7.80 8.51 -8.86
C ASP A 108 -8.56 7.19 -8.83
N LYS A 109 -9.23 6.84 -9.91
CA LYS A 109 -9.96 5.58 -10.02
C LYS A 109 -9.03 4.38 -9.91
N VAL A 110 -7.89 4.41 -10.60
CA VAL A 110 -6.88 3.34 -10.54
C VAL A 110 -6.33 3.20 -9.13
N MET A 111 -6.01 4.32 -8.47
CA MET A 111 -5.52 4.32 -7.08
C MET A 111 -6.61 3.79 -6.12
N MET A 112 -7.86 4.21 -6.26
CA MET A 112 -8.95 3.74 -5.42
C MET A 112 -9.20 2.24 -5.61
N GLN A 113 -9.18 1.72 -6.84
CA GLN A 113 -9.28 0.29 -7.09
C GLN A 113 -8.16 -0.51 -6.40
N PHE A 114 -6.94 0.02 -6.46
CA PHE A 114 -5.81 -0.58 -5.75
C PHE A 114 -6.03 -0.58 -4.24
N LEU A 115 -6.43 0.54 -3.64
CA LEU A 115 -6.70 0.65 -2.21
C LEU A 115 -7.86 -0.24 -1.76
N LEU A 116 -8.92 -0.36 -2.56
CA LEU A 116 -10.04 -1.26 -2.28
C LEU A 116 -9.62 -2.74 -2.28
N LYS A 117 -8.75 -3.13 -3.19
CA LYS A 117 -8.19 -4.49 -3.26
C LYS A 117 -7.33 -4.83 -2.04
N HIS A 118 -6.65 -3.84 -1.47
CA HIS A 118 -5.71 -3.97 -0.36
C HIS A 118 -6.17 -3.21 0.89
N LYS A 119 -7.51 -3.12 1.08
CA LYS A 119 -8.10 -2.26 2.12
C LYS A 119 -7.56 -2.56 3.52
N GLU A 120 -7.48 -3.83 3.89
CA GLU A 120 -7.04 -4.23 5.23
C GLU A 120 -5.58 -3.83 5.49
N GLU A 121 -4.69 -4.11 4.55
CA GLU A 121 -3.28 -3.75 4.64
C GLU A 121 -3.08 -2.23 4.64
N ALA A 122 -3.85 -1.50 3.82
CA ALA A 122 -3.83 -0.04 3.80
C ALA A 122 -4.28 0.54 5.16
N MET A 123 -5.32 -0.02 5.76
CA MET A 123 -5.80 0.40 7.09
C MET A 123 -4.78 0.10 8.18
N ILE A 124 -4.11 -1.06 8.13
CA ILE A 124 -3.07 -1.42 9.09
C ILE A 124 -1.90 -0.43 9.01
N ILE A 125 -1.39 -0.15 7.80
CA ILE A 125 -0.20 0.70 7.65
C ILE A 125 -0.48 2.16 7.97
N MET A 126 -1.67 2.66 7.67
CA MET A 126 -2.04 4.06 7.91
C MET A 126 -2.43 4.34 9.38
N ASN A 127 -3.06 3.38 10.06
CA ASN A 127 -3.64 3.61 11.39
C ASN A 127 -3.08 2.70 12.49
N GLY A 128 -2.46 1.59 12.13
CA GLY A 128 -2.06 0.54 13.07
C GLY A 128 -0.56 0.28 13.18
N ALA A 129 0.29 1.07 12.53
CA ALA A 129 1.72 0.80 12.41
C ALA A 129 2.59 1.33 13.57
N THR A 130 2.01 2.04 14.55
CA THR A 130 2.73 2.62 15.69
C THR A 130 3.63 1.59 16.38
N GLY A 131 4.90 1.93 16.59
CA GLY A 131 5.92 1.07 17.20
C GLY A 131 6.55 0.05 16.24
N SER A 132 6.26 0.10 14.93
CA SER A 132 6.85 -0.77 13.90
C SER A 132 7.81 -0.02 12.99
N CYS A 133 8.47 -0.75 12.07
CA CYS A 133 9.29 -0.15 11.00
C CYS A 133 8.49 0.71 9.99
N TYR A 134 7.17 0.68 10.04
CA TYR A 134 6.27 1.50 9.23
C TYR A 134 5.55 2.58 10.03
N GLU A 135 5.98 2.88 11.26
CA GLU A 135 5.33 3.89 12.12
C GLU A 135 5.13 5.23 11.40
N ASP A 136 6.14 5.71 10.68
CA ASP A 136 6.13 6.98 9.96
C ASP A 136 5.72 6.85 8.48
N TYR A 137 5.15 5.70 8.07
CA TYR A 137 4.83 5.48 6.66
C TYR A 137 3.79 6.49 6.13
N HIS A 138 2.81 6.87 6.94
CA HIS A 138 1.84 7.90 6.59
C HIS A 138 2.49 9.26 6.29
N LEU A 139 3.54 9.65 7.05
CA LEU A 139 4.31 10.87 6.78
C LEU A 139 5.09 10.78 5.47
N ARG A 140 5.63 9.60 5.14
CA ARG A 140 6.31 9.37 3.85
C ARG A 140 5.36 9.52 2.67
N VAL A 141 4.13 9.01 2.79
CA VAL A 141 3.09 9.17 1.76
C VAL A 141 2.69 10.65 1.62
N GLU A 142 2.47 11.36 2.73
CA GLU A 142 2.15 12.79 2.74
C GLU A 142 3.25 13.61 2.08
N GLU A 143 4.51 13.33 2.40
CA GLU A 143 5.68 14.00 1.83
C GLU A 143 5.83 13.73 0.33
N PHE A 144 5.62 12.49 -0.10
CA PHE A 144 5.62 12.14 -1.52
C PHE A 144 4.52 12.90 -2.28
N MET A 145 3.30 12.94 -1.74
CA MET A 145 2.19 13.71 -2.32
C MET A 145 2.53 15.20 -2.41
N ARG A 146 3.10 15.78 -1.36
CA ARG A 146 3.55 17.18 -1.35
C ARG A 146 4.55 17.48 -2.47
N HIS A 147 5.57 16.64 -2.63
CA HIS A 147 6.57 16.80 -3.70
C HIS A 147 5.95 16.70 -5.09
N SER A 148 5.03 15.75 -5.27
CA SER A 148 4.34 15.54 -6.54
C SER A 148 3.46 16.74 -6.91
N PHE A 149 2.71 17.26 -5.96
CA PHE A 149 1.92 18.48 -6.14
C PHE A 149 2.80 19.69 -6.44
N ALA A 150 3.92 19.86 -5.72
CA ALA A 150 4.87 20.93 -5.99
C ALA A 150 5.41 20.86 -7.43
N ALA A 151 5.79 19.66 -7.88
CA ALA A 151 6.27 19.46 -9.25
C ALA A 151 5.20 19.77 -10.30
N TYR A 152 3.95 19.32 -10.06
CA TYR A 152 2.83 19.61 -10.94
C TYR A 152 2.54 21.12 -11.04
N TYR A 153 2.41 21.82 -9.90
CA TYR A 153 2.17 23.26 -9.90
C TYR A 153 3.34 24.05 -10.51
N ARG A 154 4.58 23.66 -10.20
CA ARG A 154 5.77 24.28 -10.83
C ARG A 154 5.71 24.16 -12.35
N SER A 155 5.34 23.01 -12.89
CA SER A 155 5.25 22.80 -14.35
C SER A 155 4.21 23.69 -15.01
N ARG A 156 3.14 24.08 -14.28
CA ARG A 156 2.05 24.91 -14.79
C ARG A 156 2.25 26.41 -14.56
N LEU A 157 2.93 26.80 -13.50
CA LEU A 157 3.16 28.19 -13.11
C LEU A 157 4.46 28.76 -13.68
N GLY A 158 5.44 27.92 -14.01
CA GLY A 158 6.78 28.34 -14.40
C GLY A 158 7.64 28.90 -13.25
N CYS A 159 7.14 28.81 -12.01
CA CYS A 159 7.84 29.24 -10.80
C CYS A 159 7.53 28.29 -9.64
N GLU A 160 8.24 28.45 -8.50
CA GLU A 160 7.94 27.67 -7.29
C GLU A 160 6.58 28.05 -6.72
N PRO A 161 5.68 27.07 -6.46
CA PRO A 161 4.42 27.35 -5.80
C PRO A 161 4.61 27.62 -4.30
N ASP A 162 3.63 28.26 -3.67
CA ASP A 162 3.61 28.42 -2.22
C ASP A 162 3.62 27.04 -1.53
N GLU A 163 4.61 26.81 -0.67
CA GLU A 163 4.85 25.51 -0.01
C GLU A 163 3.68 25.14 0.92
N THR A 164 3.09 26.11 1.62
CA THR A 164 1.98 25.88 2.54
C THR A 164 0.72 25.49 1.77
N LEU A 165 0.46 26.17 0.66
CA LEU A 165 -0.67 25.84 -0.22
C LEU A 165 -0.53 24.40 -0.75
N VAL A 166 0.64 24.04 -1.28
CA VAL A 166 0.89 22.69 -1.81
C VAL A 166 0.70 21.62 -0.73
N ARG A 167 1.22 21.84 0.47
CA ARG A 167 1.08 20.93 1.60
C ARG A 167 -0.39 20.71 1.98
N VAL A 168 -1.18 21.78 2.06
CA VAL A 168 -2.61 21.70 2.38
C VAL A 168 -3.36 20.93 1.30
N LEU A 169 -3.11 21.21 0.02
CA LEU A 169 -3.77 20.52 -1.10
C LEU A 169 -3.41 19.03 -1.15
N ALA A 170 -2.14 18.66 -0.95
CA ALA A 170 -1.70 17.28 -0.89
C ALA A 170 -2.40 16.51 0.25
N LYS A 171 -2.49 17.13 1.42
CA LYS A 171 -3.20 16.56 2.57
C LYS A 171 -4.69 16.40 2.31
N MET A 172 -5.36 17.40 1.76
CA MET A 172 -6.78 17.31 1.39
C MET A 172 -7.03 16.13 0.44
N ARG A 173 -6.13 15.89 -0.51
CA ARG A 173 -6.25 14.78 -1.46
C ARG A 173 -6.12 13.43 -0.78
N LEU A 174 -5.11 13.27 0.08
CA LEU A 174 -4.88 12.03 0.83
C LEU A 174 -6.04 11.72 1.76
N GLU A 175 -6.46 12.68 2.57
CA GLU A 175 -7.59 12.54 3.51
C GLU A 175 -8.91 12.25 2.77
N GLY A 176 -9.13 12.88 1.63
CA GLY A 176 -10.30 12.62 0.79
C GLY A 176 -10.35 11.17 0.27
N ALA A 177 -9.22 10.62 -0.18
CA ALA A 177 -9.13 9.23 -0.61
C ALA A 177 -9.36 8.26 0.57
N MET A 178 -8.78 8.53 1.73
CA MET A 178 -8.98 7.73 2.95
C MET A 178 -10.42 7.81 3.47
N ALA A 179 -11.07 8.97 3.38
CA ALA A 179 -12.48 9.12 3.74
C ALA A 179 -13.37 8.23 2.86
N ILE A 180 -13.20 8.25 1.54
CA ILE A 180 -13.94 7.37 0.62
C ILE A 180 -13.70 5.89 0.94
N LEU A 181 -12.43 5.51 1.18
CA LEU A 181 -12.06 4.13 1.49
C LEU A 181 -12.77 3.62 2.76
N ASN A 182 -12.97 4.49 3.75
CA ASN A 182 -13.57 4.17 5.04
C ASN A 182 -15.10 4.23 5.07
N GLU A 183 -15.74 4.86 4.07
CA GLU A 183 -17.20 4.89 4.02
C GLU A 183 -17.81 3.49 4.05
N ASP A 184 -18.94 3.34 4.76
CA ASP A 184 -19.71 2.09 4.83
C ASP A 184 -20.71 2.01 3.68
N VAL A 185 -20.18 1.94 2.45
CA VAL A 185 -20.94 1.81 1.21
C VAL A 185 -20.28 0.78 0.30
N ASP A 186 -21.01 0.30 -0.70
CA ASP A 186 -20.48 -0.67 -1.67
C ASP A 186 -19.36 -0.09 -2.56
N VAL A 187 -18.69 -0.97 -3.28
CA VAL A 187 -17.55 -0.61 -4.16
C VAL A 187 -18.00 0.31 -5.28
N GLU A 188 -19.19 0.11 -5.85
CA GLU A 188 -19.72 0.93 -6.94
C GLU A 188 -19.91 2.37 -6.47
N LYS A 189 -20.48 2.57 -5.29
CA LYS A 189 -20.64 3.89 -4.69
C LYS A 189 -19.30 4.56 -4.36
N LYS A 190 -18.31 3.82 -3.87
CA LYS A 190 -16.96 4.35 -3.66
C LYS A 190 -16.31 4.82 -4.96
N MET A 191 -16.43 4.05 -6.02
CA MET A 191 -15.92 4.43 -7.34
C MET A 191 -16.64 5.66 -7.90
N TYR A 192 -17.96 5.75 -7.73
CA TYR A 192 -18.73 6.94 -8.06
C TYR A 192 -18.25 8.19 -7.29
N LEU A 193 -18.05 8.06 -5.96
CA LEU A 193 -17.53 9.17 -5.14
C LEU A 193 -16.13 9.60 -5.58
N THR A 194 -15.26 8.63 -5.88
CA THR A 194 -13.91 8.89 -6.39
C THR A 194 -13.96 9.71 -7.69
N GLU A 195 -14.82 9.32 -8.64
CA GLU A 195 -14.99 10.07 -9.88
C GLU A 195 -15.48 11.50 -9.63
N LYS A 196 -16.51 11.68 -8.80
CA LYS A 196 -17.11 13.03 -8.58
C LYS A 196 -16.16 13.95 -7.82
N ILE A 197 -15.43 13.43 -6.84
CA ILE A 197 -14.40 14.18 -6.11
C ILE A 197 -13.20 14.47 -7.02
N GLY A 198 -12.82 13.53 -7.89
CA GLY A 198 -11.77 13.73 -8.89
C GLY A 198 -12.12 14.88 -9.88
N ILE A 199 -13.34 14.88 -10.41
CA ILE A 199 -13.83 15.97 -11.28
C ILE A 199 -13.79 17.32 -10.55
N HIS A 200 -14.27 17.37 -9.30
CA HIS A 200 -14.23 18.58 -8.47
C HIS A 200 -12.79 19.06 -8.25
N ALA A 201 -11.87 18.15 -7.90
CA ALA A 201 -10.47 18.47 -7.64
C ALA A 201 -9.78 18.99 -8.92
N THR A 202 -9.98 18.34 -10.07
CA THR A 202 -9.39 18.76 -11.35
C THR A 202 -9.87 20.15 -11.74
N GLY A 203 -11.19 20.39 -11.74
CA GLY A 203 -11.75 21.69 -12.07
C GLY A 203 -11.33 22.80 -11.10
N GLY A 204 -11.22 22.48 -9.80
CA GLY A 204 -10.70 23.40 -8.77
C GLY A 204 -9.22 23.73 -9.00
N THR A 205 -8.41 22.74 -9.33
CA THR A 205 -6.97 22.89 -9.61
C THR A 205 -6.73 23.77 -10.85
N GLU A 206 -7.48 23.56 -11.94
CA GLU A 206 -7.37 24.40 -13.14
C GLU A 206 -7.67 25.88 -12.85
N LYS A 207 -8.75 26.15 -12.13
CA LYS A 207 -9.11 27.52 -11.72
C LYS A 207 -8.09 28.15 -10.79
N LEU A 208 -7.55 27.37 -9.86
CA LEU A 208 -6.51 27.84 -8.95
C LEU A 208 -5.23 28.21 -9.71
N ILE A 209 -4.78 27.38 -10.66
CA ILE A 209 -3.62 27.68 -11.51
C ILE A 209 -3.84 28.97 -12.28
N GLN A 210 -5.02 29.16 -12.90
CA GLN A 210 -5.37 30.39 -13.61
C GLN A 210 -5.34 31.65 -12.69
N SER A 211 -5.74 31.50 -11.42
CA SER A 211 -5.67 32.59 -10.46
C SER A 211 -4.23 32.93 -10.10
N LEU A 212 -3.41 31.91 -9.79
CA LEU A 212 -2.02 32.10 -9.42
C LEU A 212 -1.18 32.69 -10.56
N GLN A 213 -1.42 32.27 -11.81
CA GLN A 213 -0.75 32.85 -12.99
C GLN A 213 -1.00 34.36 -13.11
N LYS A 214 -2.20 34.86 -12.77
CA LYS A 214 -2.51 36.29 -12.79
C LYS A 214 -1.79 37.06 -11.70
N GLU A 215 -1.44 36.41 -10.59
CA GLU A 215 -0.68 37.01 -9.48
C GLU A 215 0.80 37.13 -9.82
N VAL A 216 1.36 36.12 -10.50
CA VAL A 216 2.79 36.12 -10.94
C VAL A 216 3.06 37.17 -12.00
N HIS A 217 2.08 37.55 -12.80
CA HIS A 217 2.22 38.55 -13.87
C HIS A 217 1.82 39.98 -13.47
N ARG A 218 1.56 40.22 -12.17
CA ARG A 218 1.36 41.56 -11.59
C ARG A 218 2.63 42.09 -10.95
#